data_edbc45800b9693ac65626c1dc89cc01d
#
_entry.id   edbc45800b9693ac65626c1dc89cc01d
#
_cell.length_a   1.000
_cell.length_b   1.000
_cell.length_c   1.000
_cell.angle_alpha   90.00
_cell.angle_beta   90.00
_cell.angle_gamma   90.00
#
_symmetry.space_group_name_H-M   'P 1'
#
loop_
_entity.id
_entity.type
_entity.pdbx_description
1 polymer ?
#
loop_
_entity_poly.entity_id
_entity_poly.type
_entity_poly.pdbx_seq_one_letter_code
_entity_poly.pdbx_strand_id
1 'polypeptide(L)'
;MRTTILACLVLVMMNTDLTAQRRKKTTTPSATTAETRWEGYLQRQKITEKSLVKNVPFRNVGPTIMSGRVVDLEVNPTDPTHFYVAYASGGLWETKNEGTSFTPIFDNEIVMTIGDIAVDWNSGTIYVGSGENNSSRSSYSGYGLFKSTDNGKNWEHLGLPETHHIGRVILHPNDPNTLWIASLGHLYSTNEERGIYKSVDGGKTWKKTLYVDEQSGIVELVINPSNPDELIAAAWQKDRKAWNFVEAGVGSGIYKSTDGGETWSNISEGDSGFPDTEGMGRVGLAYAPSDPNIIYAVLDNQDRREEDDEETYPVTREL
;
A
#
# COMPACT_ATOMS: atom_id res chain seq x y z
N MET A 1 -39.95 66.17 -1.12
CA MET A 1 -40.44 64.85 -1.57
C MET A 1 -39.39 63.93 -2.22
N ARG A 2 -38.41 64.41 -3.01
CA ARG A 2 -37.37 63.54 -3.61
C ARG A 2 -36.34 62.97 -2.63
N THR A 3 -35.99 63.68 -1.56
CA THR A 3 -35.02 63.25 -0.54
C THR A 3 -35.60 62.19 0.40
N THR A 4 -36.89 62.18 0.66
CA THR A 4 -37.55 61.22 1.55
C THR A 4 -37.69 59.84 0.86
N ILE A 5 -37.89 59.84 -0.46
CA ILE A 5 -37.98 58.59 -1.25
C ILE A 5 -36.61 57.89 -1.33
N LEU A 6 -35.52 58.64 -1.41
CA LEU A 6 -34.16 58.06 -1.46
C LEU A 6 -33.78 57.44 -0.12
N ALA A 7 -34.17 58.03 1.01
CA ALA A 7 -33.94 57.48 2.34
C ALA A 7 -34.69 56.17 2.59
N CYS A 8 -35.94 56.06 2.12
CA CYS A 8 -36.73 54.85 2.22
C CYS A 8 -36.17 53.69 1.33
N LEU A 9 -35.62 54.02 0.15
CA LEU A 9 -34.98 53.02 -0.73
C LEU A 9 -33.68 52.48 -0.12
N VAL A 10 -32.89 53.31 0.55
CA VAL A 10 -31.67 52.88 1.23
C VAL A 10 -32.00 52.06 2.48
N LEU A 11 -33.08 52.37 3.22
CA LEU A 11 -33.52 51.56 4.36
C LEU A 11 -34.10 50.20 3.96
N VAL A 12 -34.76 50.11 2.80
CA VAL A 12 -35.26 48.85 2.26
C VAL A 12 -34.12 47.97 1.77
N MET A 13 -33.02 48.56 1.23
CA MET A 13 -31.82 47.79 0.87
C MET A 13 -30.97 47.31 2.04
N MET A 14 -31.11 47.93 3.23
CA MET A 14 -30.42 47.48 4.45
C MET A 14 -31.16 46.38 5.22
N ASN A 15 -32.41 46.07 4.85
CA ASN A 15 -33.18 44.97 5.44
C ASN A 15 -33.27 43.73 4.54
N THR A 16 -32.42 43.60 3.50
CA THR A 16 -32.16 42.28 2.99
C THR A 16 -31.36 41.57 4.05
N ASP A 17 -32.03 40.83 4.88
CA ASP A 17 -31.44 39.83 5.76
C ASP A 17 -30.36 39.09 4.96
N LEU A 18 -29.11 39.42 5.27
CA LEU A 18 -28.01 38.51 5.08
C LEU A 18 -28.29 37.31 6.01
N THR A 19 -29.28 36.51 5.65
CA THR A 19 -29.32 35.12 6.09
C THR A 19 -28.05 34.52 5.48
N ALA A 20 -26.95 34.71 6.20
CA ALA A 20 -25.80 33.85 6.03
C ALA A 20 -26.39 32.44 6.02
N GLN A 21 -26.37 31.81 4.81
CA GLN A 21 -26.82 30.44 4.72
C GLN A 21 -26.06 29.70 5.80
N ARG A 22 -26.76 29.39 6.89
CA ARG A 22 -26.26 28.48 7.90
C ARG A 22 -25.83 27.26 7.14
N ARG A 23 -24.52 27.15 6.84
CA ARG A 23 -23.97 25.92 6.25
C ARG A 23 -24.56 24.82 7.12
N LYS A 24 -25.51 24.07 6.56
CA LYS A 24 -25.91 22.79 7.15
C LYS A 24 -24.57 22.14 7.49
N LYS A 25 -24.33 21.82 8.77
CA LYS A 25 -23.23 20.95 9.13
C LYS A 25 -23.38 19.75 8.21
N THR A 26 -22.59 19.69 7.16
CA THR A 26 -22.48 18.51 6.35
C THR A 26 -21.92 17.48 7.29
N THR A 27 -22.77 16.59 7.75
CA THR A 27 -22.29 15.39 8.46
C THR A 27 -21.32 14.73 7.52
N THR A 28 -20.07 14.62 7.92
CA THR A 28 -19.08 13.84 7.16
C THR A 28 -19.71 12.47 6.96
N PRO A 29 -19.84 11.98 5.72
CA PRO A 29 -20.35 10.64 5.49
C PRO A 29 -19.52 9.63 6.30
N SER A 30 -20.17 8.66 6.91
CA SER A 30 -19.45 7.55 7.54
C SER A 30 -18.66 6.79 6.47
N ALA A 31 -17.51 6.27 6.86
CA ALA A 31 -16.72 5.41 5.98
C ALA A 31 -17.55 4.17 5.60
N THR A 32 -17.40 3.72 4.34
CA THR A 32 -17.99 2.45 3.90
C THR A 32 -17.23 1.30 4.54
N THR A 33 -17.92 0.43 5.28
CA THR A 33 -17.30 -0.71 5.96
C THR A 33 -16.83 -1.78 4.97
N ALA A 34 -15.91 -2.63 5.41
CA ALA A 34 -15.42 -3.77 4.63
C ALA A 34 -16.57 -4.70 4.20
N GLU A 35 -17.52 -4.98 5.10
CA GLU A 35 -18.68 -5.82 4.83
C GLU A 35 -19.53 -5.22 3.70
N THR A 36 -19.81 -3.92 3.75
CA THR A 36 -20.59 -3.24 2.71
C THR A 36 -19.88 -3.29 1.36
N ARG A 37 -18.55 -3.15 1.34
CA ARG A 37 -17.75 -3.29 0.11
C ARG A 37 -17.84 -4.70 -0.45
N TRP A 38 -17.75 -5.71 0.42
CA TRP A 38 -17.87 -7.12 0.04
C TRP A 38 -19.25 -7.48 -0.48
N GLU A 39 -20.31 -7.02 0.18
CA GLU A 39 -21.69 -7.18 -0.28
C GLU A 39 -21.90 -6.58 -1.69
N GLY A 40 -21.34 -5.40 -1.95
CA GLY A 40 -21.36 -4.77 -3.27
C GLY A 40 -20.65 -5.62 -4.33
N TYR A 41 -19.53 -6.23 -3.99
CA TYR A 41 -18.82 -7.16 -4.87
C TYR A 41 -19.64 -8.41 -5.18
N LEU A 42 -20.22 -9.06 -4.17
CA LEU A 42 -21.09 -10.22 -4.35
C LEU A 42 -22.34 -9.90 -5.18
N GLN A 43 -22.90 -8.69 -5.01
CA GLN A 43 -24.02 -8.24 -5.83
C GLN A 43 -23.60 -8.09 -7.30
N ARG A 44 -22.42 -7.53 -7.58
CA ARG A 44 -21.86 -7.44 -8.94
C ARG A 44 -21.75 -8.83 -9.58
N GLN A 45 -21.18 -9.80 -8.86
CA GLN A 45 -21.07 -11.18 -9.35
C GLN A 45 -22.45 -11.78 -9.71
N LYS A 46 -23.44 -11.64 -8.83
CA LYS A 46 -24.82 -12.12 -9.09
C LYS A 46 -25.46 -11.47 -10.32
N ILE A 47 -25.19 -10.17 -10.54
CA ILE A 47 -25.67 -9.47 -11.74
C ILE A 47 -24.97 -10.03 -12.99
N THR A 48 -23.68 -10.27 -12.93
CA THR A 48 -22.89 -10.84 -14.03
C THR A 48 -23.40 -12.23 -14.40
N GLU A 49 -23.67 -13.10 -13.42
CA GLU A 49 -24.22 -14.44 -13.64
C GLU A 49 -25.59 -14.43 -14.34
N LYS A 50 -26.41 -13.43 -14.04
CA LYS A 50 -27.75 -13.26 -14.63
C LYS A 50 -27.77 -12.44 -15.90
N SER A 51 -26.63 -11.90 -16.32
CA SER A 51 -26.52 -11.04 -17.50
C SER A 51 -26.91 -11.79 -18.78
N LEU A 52 -27.73 -11.18 -19.61
CA LEU A 52 -28.09 -11.70 -20.94
C LEU A 52 -26.88 -11.80 -21.88
N VAL A 53 -25.83 -11.01 -21.61
CA VAL A 53 -24.60 -10.97 -22.42
C VAL A 53 -23.45 -11.74 -21.78
N LYS A 54 -23.66 -12.50 -20.70
CA LYS A 54 -22.59 -13.22 -19.98
C LYS A 54 -21.79 -14.20 -20.87
N ASN A 55 -22.44 -14.72 -21.92
CA ASN A 55 -21.81 -15.64 -22.86
C ASN A 55 -21.28 -14.97 -24.12
N VAL A 56 -21.36 -13.64 -24.20
CA VAL A 56 -20.77 -12.87 -25.28
C VAL A 56 -19.31 -12.57 -24.93
N PRO A 57 -18.32 -13.13 -25.65
CA PRO A 57 -16.92 -12.85 -25.35
C PRO A 57 -16.60 -11.41 -25.72
N PHE A 58 -16.35 -10.57 -24.73
CA PHE A 58 -15.79 -9.25 -24.95
C PHE A 58 -14.28 -9.38 -25.14
N ARG A 59 -13.78 -8.79 -26.23
CA ARG A 59 -12.35 -8.67 -26.48
C ARG A 59 -11.90 -7.29 -26.09
N ASN A 60 -10.90 -7.20 -25.23
CA ASN A 60 -10.21 -5.93 -24.98
C ASN A 60 -9.51 -5.50 -26.28
N VAL A 61 -9.84 -4.33 -26.81
CA VAL A 61 -9.24 -3.75 -28.02
C VAL A 61 -8.29 -2.58 -27.71
N GLY A 62 -8.05 -2.31 -26.46
CA GLY A 62 -7.10 -1.28 -26.01
C GLY A 62 -7.57 -0.52 -24.76
N PRO A 63 -6.69 0.27 -24.17
CA PRO A 63 -5.30 0.46 -24.59
C PRO A 63 -4.50 -0.83 -24.48
N THR A 64 -3.58 -1.08 -25.41
CA THR A 64 -2.68 -2.26 -25.42
C THR A 64 -1.43 -2.05 -24.60
N ILE A 65 -1.26 -0.85 -24.06
CA ILE A 65 -0.13 -0.47 -23.18
C ILE A 65 -0.64 -0.53 -21.76
N MET A 66 0.00 -1.34 -20.93
CA MET A 66 -0.21 -1.37 -19.49
C MET A 66 0.19 -0.03 -18.90
N SER A 67 -0.64 0.53 -18.06
CA SER A 67 -0.47 1.87 -17.51
C SER A 67 -0.40 1.81 -16.00
N GLY A 68 0.44 2.67 -15.44
CA GLY A 68 0.63 2.78 -14.00
C GLY A 68 2.06 2.42 -13.57
N ARG A 69 2.32 2.58 -12.28
CA ARG A 69 3.60 2.21 -11.68
C ARG A 69 3.65 0.69 -11.52
N VAL A 70 4.75 0.07 -11.92
CA VAL A 70 5.09 -1.28 -11.50
C VAL A 70 5.50 -1.20 -10.03
N VAL A 71 4.86 -2.00 -9.20
CA VAL A 71 5.13 -2.05 -7.76
C VAL A 71 5.95 -3.27 -7.41
N ASP A 72 5.80 -4.35 -8.19
CA ASP A 72 6.55 -5.58 -7.97
C ASP A 72 6.66 -6.42 -9.23
N LEU A 73 7.65 -7.31 -9.26
CA LEU A 73 7.98 -8.23 -10.34
C LEU A 73 8.46 -9.56 -9.77
N GLU A 74 7.73 -10.64 -10.06
CA GLU A 74 8.08 -11.99 -9.66
C GLU A 74 8.49 -12.84 -10.86
N VAL A 75 9.74 -13.25 -10.91
CA VAL A 75 10.33 -13.99 -12.02
C VAL A 75 10.51 -15.46 -11.65
N ASN A 76 10.09 -16.36 -12.53
CA ASN A 76 10.33 -17.79 -12.34
C ASN A 76 11.84 -18.10 -12.37
N PRO A 77 12.43 -18.60 -11.27
CA PRO A 77 13.87 -18.82 -11.17
C PRO A 77 14.38 -19.93 -12.11
N THR A 78 13.49 -20.81 -12.58
CA THR A 78 13.84 -21.91 -13.50
C THR A 78 13.52 -21.61 -14.97
N ASP A 79 12.66 -20.60 -15.21
CA ASP A 79 12.26 -20.15 -16.55
C ASP A 79 12.05 -18.62 -16.55
N PRO A 80 13.09 -17.81 -16.75
CA PRO A 80 12.99 -16.36 -16.68
C PRO A 80 12.15 -15.73 -17.81
N THR A 81 11.67 -16.52 -18.77
CA THR A 81 10.70 -16.05 -19.76
C THR A 81 9.28 -15.95 -19.21
N HIS A 82 9.04 -16.62 -18.06
CA HIS A 82 7.79 -16.60 -17.31
C HIS A 82 7.91 -15.72 -16.06
N PHE A 83 7.13 -14.65 -16.00
CA PHE A 83 7.09 -13.75 -14.85
C PHE A 83 5.74 -13.05 -14.71
N TYR A 84 5.51 -12.53 -13.51
CA TYR A 84 4.35 -11.70 -13.18
C TYR A 84 4.76 -10.26 -12.98
N VAL A 85 3.92 -9.32 -13.41
CA VAL A 85 4.10 -7.87 -13.23
C VAL A 85 2.90 -7.31 -12.50
N ALA A 86 3.13 -6.75 -11.31
CA ALA A 86 2.12 -6.12 -10.49
C ALA A 86 2.14 -4.60 -10.70
N TYR A 87 0.95 -4.05 -10.99
CA TYR A 87 0.76 -2.61 -11.17
C TYR A 87 -0.01 -2.02 -9.99
N ALA A 88 0.40 -0.83 -9.56
CA ALA A 88 -0.24 -0.08 -8.48
C ALA A 88 -1.77 0.06 -8.63
N SER A 89 -2.24 0.22 -9.85
CA SER A 89 -3.67 0.39 -10.17
C SER A 89 -4.11 -0.35 -11.44
N GLY A 90 -3.20 -1.12 -12.05
CA GLY A 90 -3.41 -1.82 -13.31
C GLY A 90 -3.58 -3.33 -13.20
N GLY A 91 -3.71 -3.86 -11.98
CA GLY A 91 -3.88 -5.30 -11.75
C GLY A 91 -2.59 -6.12 -11.88
N LEU A 92 -2.75 -7.43 -11.95
CA LEU A 92 -1.67 -8.41 -12.08
C LEU A 92 -1.66 -9.01 -13.49
N TRP A 93 -0.48 -9.02 -14.08
CA TRP A 93 -0.27 -9.49 -15.46
C TRP A 93 0.75 -10.61 -15.51
N GLU A 94 0.47 -11.64 -16.29
CA GLU A 94 1.35 -12.79 -16.54
C GLU A 94 1.92 -12.72 -17.95
N THR A 95 3.23 -13.00 -18.09
CA THR A 95 3.88 -13.30 -19.38
C THR A 95 4.59 -14.64 -19.29
N LYS A 96 4.60 -15.38 -20.40
CA LYS A 96 5.33 -16.66 -20.59
C LYS A 96 6.27 -16.63 -21.80
N ASN A 97 6.58 -15.43 -22.29
CA ASN A 97 7.35 -15.24 -23.50
C ASN A 97 8.18 -13.93 -23.46
N GLU A 98 8.87 -13.72 -22.34
CA GLU A 98 9.76 -12.56 -22.15
C GLU A 98 9.07 -11.20 -22.34
N GLY A 99 7.79 -11.07 -21.93
CA GLY A 99 7.06 -9.81 -22.08
C GLY A 99 6.58 -9.49 -23.50
N THR A 100 6.69 -10.45 -24.45
CA THR A 100 6.15 -10.24 -25.81
C THR A 100 4.62 -10.13 -25.80
N SER A 101 3.96 -10.83 -24.87
CA SER A 101 2.54 -10.69 -24.61
C SER A 101 2.24 -10.87 -23.13
N PHE A 102 1.16 -10.22 -22.66
CA PHE A 102 0.70 -10.28 -21.28
C PHE A 102 -0.77 -10.66 -21.21
N THR A 103 -1.12 -11.39 -20.16
CA THR A 103 -2.50 -11.77 -19.83
C THR A 103 -2.85 -11.23 -18.46
N PRO A 104 -3.93 -10.44 -18.31
CA PRO A 104 -4.39 -10.02 -16.98
C PRO A 104 -5.01 -11.21 -16.25
N ILE A 105 -4.68 -11.37 -14.97
CA ILE A 105 -5.13 -12.51 -14.16
C ILE A 105 -5.82 -12.11 -12.85
N PHE A 106 -6.01 -10.80 -12.59
CA PHE A 106 -6.62 -10.30 -11.34
C PHE A 106 -7.79 -9.32 -11.57
N ASP A 107 -8.28 -9.17 -12.80
CA ASP A 107 -9.24 -8.13 -13.19
C ASP A 107 -10.66 -8.29 -12.63
N ASN A 108 -11.01 -9.51 -12.19
CA ASN A 108 -12.37 -9.83 -11.73
C ASN A 108 -12.55 -9.69 -10.22
N GLU A 109 -11.49 -9.36 -9.50
CA GLU A 109 -11.51 -9.25 -8.05
C GLU A 109 -12.17 -7.94 -7.58
N ILE A 110 -12.38 -7.84 -6.27
CA ILE A 110 -13.03 -6.67 -5.66
C ILE A 110 -12.21 -5.39 -5.86
N VAL A 111 -10.89 -5.52 -5.98
CA VAL A 111 -9.93 -4.44 -6.23
C VAL A 111 -8.91 -4.86 -7.29
N MET A 112 -8.32 -3.89 -7.98
CA MET A 112 -7.23 -4.11 -8.94
C MET A 112 -5.91 -3.47 -8.47
N THR A 113 -5.92 -2.84 -7.30
CA THR A 113 -4.74 -2.15 -6.76
C THR A 113 -3.86 -3.13 -6.03
N ILE A 114 -2.58 -3.12 -6.34
CA ILE A 114 -1.60 -4.05 -5.77
C ILE A 114 -0.49 -3.26 -5.09
N GLY A 115 -0.07 -3.74 -3.91
CA GLY A 115 1.08 -3.22 -3.19
C GLY A 115 2.30 -4.11 -3.35
N ASP A 116 2.08 -5.44 -3.34
CA ASP A 116 3.14 -6.44 -3.44
C ASP A 116 2.58 -7.80 -3.86
N ILE A 117 3.41 -8.66 -4.42
CA ILE A 117 3.07 -10.04 -4.76
C ILE A 117 4.15 -11.00 -4.24
N ALA A 118 3.78 -12.24 -4.00
CA ALA A 118 4.73 -13.30 -3.72
C ALA A 118 4.30 -14.60 -4.40
N VAL A 119 5.24 -15.33 -4.99
CA VAL A 119 4.97 -16.55 -5.74
C VAL A 119 5.79 -17.71 -5.18
N ASP A 120 5.09 -18.77 -4.75
CA ASP A 120 5.73 -20.07 -4.60
C ASP A 120 5.79 -20.77 -5.95
N TRP A 121 6.91 -20.63 -6.62
CA TRP A 121 7.15 -21.20 -7.95
C TRP A 121 7.14 -22.73 -7.99
N ASN A 122 7.30 -23.42 -6.84
CA ASN A 122 7.25 -24.88 -6.77
C ASN A 122 5.80 -25.39 -6.87
N SER A 123 4.87 -24.72 -6.20
CA SER A 123 3.44 -25.08 -6.21
C SER A 123 2.63 -24.30 -7.24
N GLY A 124 3.15 -23.20 -7.77
CA GLY A 124 2.42 -22.24 -8.60
C GLY A 124 1.40 -21.40 -7.80
N THR A 125 1.57 -21.33 -6.48
CA THR A 125 0.71 -20.52 -5.61
C THR A 125 1.13 -19.06 -5.68
N ILE A 126 0.16 -18.17 -5.92
CA ILE A 126 0.36 -16.72 -6.02
C ILE A 126 -0.37 -16.05 -4.86
N TYR A 127 0.30 -15.13 -4.20
CA TYR A 127 -0.30 -14.23 -3.20
C TYR A 127 -0.28 -12.79 -3.73
N VAL A 128 -1.36 -12.05 -3.49
CA VAL A 128 -1.50 -10.64 -3.85
C VAL A 128 -1.85 -9.84 -2.62
N GLY A 129 -0.92 -9.02 -2.16
CA GLY A 129 -1.15 -7.97 -1.17
C GLY A 129 -1.75 -6.76 -1.88
N SER A 130 -3.03 -6.48 -1.61
CA SER A 130 -3.73 -5.41 -2.32
C SER A 130 -3.51 -4.03 -1.70
N GLY A 131 -3.64 -2.97 -2.54
CA GLY A 131 -3.45 -1.58 -2.15
C GLY A 131 -2.01 -1.10 -2.22
N GLU A 132 -1.76 -0.14 -3.09
CA GLU A 132 -0.42 0.37 -3.39
C GLU A 132 0.16 1.20 -2.23
N ASN A 133 1.43 0.97 -1.90
CA ASN A 133 2.08 1.44 -0.67
C ASN A 133 2.85 2.76 -0.76
N ASN A 134 2.85 3.46 -1.91
CA ASN A 134 3.63 4.70 -2.07
C ASN A 134 2.97 5.94 -1.46
N SER A 135 1.75 5.82 -0.94
CA SER A 135 1.02 6.90 -0.27
C SER A 135 0.84 8.17 -1.13
N SER A 136 0.83 8.03 -2.46
CA SER A 136 0.51 9.12 -3.36
C SER A 136 -0.99 9.47 -3.29
N ARG A 137 -1.40 10.63 -3.85
CA ARG A 137 -2.83 10.98 -3.93
C ARG A 137 -3.64 10.01 -4.80
N SER A 138 -2.96 9.26 -5.66
CA SER A 138 -3.54 8.23 -6.52
C SER A 138 -3.29 6.80 -6.02
N SER A 139 -2.89 6.62 -4.76
CA SER A 139 -2.83 5.30 -4.12
C SER A 139 -4.24 4.91 -3.68
N TYR A 140 -4.82 3.95 -4.39
CA TYR A 140 -6.15 3.44 -4.07
C TYR A 140 -6.06 2.30 -3.06
N SER A 141 -7.04 2.24 -2.15
CA SER A 141 -7.09 1.20 -1.13
C SER A 141 -7.33 -0.18 -1.72
N GLY A 142 -6.67 -1.16 -1.14
CA GLY A 142 -6.91 -2.57 -1.36
C GLY A 142 -8.04 -3.14 -0.50
N TYR A 143 -8.06 -4.46 -0.41
CA TYR A 143 -9.00 -5.25 0.37
C TYR A 143 -8.31 -6.46 1.02
N GLY A 144 -7.13 -6.27 1.61
CA GLY A 144 -6.37 -7.34 2.26
C GLY A 144 -5.59 -8.22 1.29
N LEU A 145 -5.44 -9.50 1.65
CA LEU A 145 -4.64 -10.48 0.93
C LEU A 145 -5.51 -11.43 0.11
N PHE A 146 -5.04 -11.77 -1.08
CA PHE A 146 -5.63 -12.77 -1.96
C PHE A 146 -4.63 -13.88 -2.27
N LYS A 147 -5.13 -15.09 -2.53
CA LYS A 147 -4.36 -16.27 -2.88
C LYS A 147 -4.97 -16.97 -4.08
N SER A 148 -4.13 -17.41 -5.00
CA SER A 148 -4.50 -18.35 -6.05
C SER A 148 -3.60 -19.58 -5.98
N THR A 149 -4.20 -20.76 -6.15
CA THR A 149 -3.48 -22.06 -6.23
C THR A 149 -3.59 -22.69 -7.61
N ASP A 150 -4.10 -21.94 -8.59
CA ASP A 150 -4.36 -22.43 -9.94
C ASP A 150 -3.84 -21.47 -11.04
N ASN A 151 -2.71 -20.81 -10.76
CA ASN A 151 -2.05 -19.84 -11.62
C ASN A 151 -2.95 -18.66 -11.98
N GLY A 152 -3.62 -18.08 -10.99
CA GLY A 152 -4.41 -16.85 -11.15
C GLY A 152 -5.79 -17.02 -11.82
N LYS A 153 -6.29 -18.25 -11.98
CA LYS A 153 -7.61 -18.49 -12.57
C LYS A 153 -8.73 -18.22 -11.58
N ASN A 154 -8.51 -18.59 -10.31
CA ASN A 154 -9.44 -18.34 -9.22
C ASN A 154 -8.67 -17.76 -8.03
N TRP A 155 -9.33 -16.88 -7.28
CA TRP A 155 -8.74 -16.20 -6.13
C TRP A 155 -9.57 -16.40 -4.88
N GLU A 156 -8.90 -16.68 -3.78
CA GLU A 156 -9.45 -16.75 -2.43
C GLU A 156 -9.02 -15.50 -1.65
N HIS A 157 -9.98 -14.85 -1.00
CA HIS A 157 -9.68 -13.73 -0.09
C HIS A 157 -9.28 -14.27 1.29
N LEU A 158 -8.09 -13.95 1.76
CA LEU A 158 -7.51 -14.43 3.02
C LEU A 158 -7.68 -13.46 4.19
N GLY A 159 -8.62 -12.53 4.10
CA GLY A 159 -8.93 -11.59 5.18
C GLY A 159 -8.09 -10.31 5.17
N LEU A 160 -8.05 -9.63 6.33
CA LEU A 160 -7.35 -8.37 6.55
C LEU A 160 -7.84 -7.18 5.68
N PRO A 161 -9.18 -7.01 5.46
CA PRO A 161 -9.70 -6.02 4.52
C PRO A 161 -9.42 -4.56 4.93
N GLU A 162 -9.16 -4.30 6.21
CA GLU A 162 -8.88 -2.95 6.73
C GLU A 162 -7.38 -2.61 6.78
N THR A 163 -6.51 -3.49 6.28
CA THR A 163 -5.10 -3.14 6.07
C THR A 163 -4.91 -2.11 4.97
N HIS A 164 -5.84 -1.99 4.05
CA HIS A 164 -5.95 -1.08 2.91
C HIS A 164 -4.73 -1.05 1.99
N HIS A 165 -3.50 -1.03 2.52
CA HIS A 165 -2.26 -0.95 1.75
C HIS A 165 -1.27 -1.96 2.32
N ILE A 166 -0.96 -3.01 1.53
CA ILE A 166 0.04 -4.02 1.90
C ILE A 166 1.35 -3.71 1.20
N GLY A 167 2.38 -3.42 1.99
CA GLY A 167 3.70 -3.04 1.50
C GLY A 167 4.57 -4.19 1.06
N ARG A 168 4.45 -5.35 1.76
CA ARG A 168 5.20 -6.57 1.45
C ARG A 168 4.40 -7.81 1.81
N VAL A 169 4.61 -8.86 1.02
CA VAL A 169 4.19 -10.24 1.27
C VAL A 169 5.43 -11.12 1.21
N ILE A 170 5.79 -11.74 2.32
CA ILE A 170 6.97 -12.61 2.41
C ILE A 170 6.53 -14.04 2.68
N LEU A 171 7.01 -14.98 1.88
CA LEU A 171 6.80 -16.41 2.08
C LEU A 171 8.01 -17.00 2.79
N HIS A 172 7.76 -17.90 3.73
CA HIS A 172 8.85 -18.65 4.35
C HIS A 172 9.47 -19.62 3.33
N PRO A 173 10.79 -19.62 3.12
CA PRO A 173 11.43 -20.36 2.04
C PRO A 173 11.28 -21.89 2.12
N ASN A 174 11.04 -22.43 3.31
CA ASN A 174 10.99 -23.87 3.57
C ASN A 174 9.66 -24.35 4.15
N ASP A 175 8.70 -23.44 4.44
CA ASP A 175 7.38 -23.78 4.97
C ASP A 175 6.28 -23.01 4.21
N PRO A 176 5.53 -23.67 3.31
CA PRO A 176 4.52 -23.02 2.49
C PRO A 176 3.30 -22.52 3.28
N ASN A 177 3.20 -22.86 4.58
CA ASN A 177 2.12 -22.39 5.44
C ASN A 177 2.50 -21.13 6.21
N THR A 178 3.77 -20.81 6.31
CA THR A 178 4.23 -19.62 7.04
C THR A 178 4.49 -18.46 6.09
N LEU A 179 3.83 -17.33 6.38
CA LEU A 179 4.00 -16.08 5.63
C LEU A 179 3.77 -14.86 6.52
N TRP A 180 4.33 -13.75 6.07
CA TRP A 180 4.17 -12.45 6.73
C TRP A 180 3.67 -11.42 5.73
N ILE A 181 2.87 -10.46 6.22
CA ILE A 181 2.53 -9.26 5.48
C ILE A 181 2.89 -8.02 6.26
N ALA A 182 3.36 -6.99 5.55
CA ALA A 182 3.60 -5.66 6.07
C ALA A 182 2.42 -4.74 5.68
N SER A 183 1.68 -4.25 6.68
CA SER A 183 0.53 -3.38 6.49
C SER A 183 0.88 -1.93 6.77
N LEU A 184 0.61 -1.07 5.79
CA LEU A 184 0.76 0.37 5.91
C LEU A 184 -0.50 1.06 6.49
N GLY A 185 -1.65 0.38 6.47
CA GLY A 185 -2.92 0.89 6.96
C GLY A 185 -3.59 1.90 6.02
N HIS A 186 -4.50 2.69 6.55
CA HIS A 186 -5.25 3.68 5.78
C HIS A 186 -4.39 4.82 5.24
N LEU A 187 -4.73 5.35 4.05
CA LEU A 187 -4.01 6.46 3.45
C LEU A 187 -4.34 7.80 4.11
N TYR A 188 -5.62 8.10 4.31
CA TYR A 188 -6.12 9.42 4.70
C TYR A 188 -6.62 9.49 6.14
N SER A 189 -6.49 8.43 6.92
CA SER A 189 -6.87 8.35 8.32
C SER A 189 -5.92 7.45 9.09
N THR A 190 -5.93 7.57 10.41
CA THR A 190 -5.32 6.59 11.30
C THR A 190 -6.16 5.31 11.35
N ASN A 191 -5.55 4.19 11.67
CA ASN A 191 -6.22 2.93 11.99
C ASN A 191 -5.27 1.97 12.70
N GLU A 192 -5.83 0.97 13.38
CA GLU A 192 -5.07 -0.01 14.14
C GLU A 192 -4.56 -1.21 13.28
N GLU A 193 -5.06 -1.36 12.05
CA GLU A 193 -4.69 -2.48 11.16
C GLU A 193 -3.38 -2.20 10.40
N ARG A 194 -2.41 -1.62 11.13
CA ARG A 194 -1.02 -1.38 10.71
C ARG A 194 -0.10 -2.39 11.36
N GLY A 195 1.07 -2.60 10.78
CA GLY A 195 2.07 -3.46 11.38
C GLY A 195 2.39 -4.71 10.57
N ILE A 196 2.96 -5.72 11.24
CA ILE A 196 3.24 -7.03 10.64
C ILE A 196 2.21 -8.03 11.13
N TYR A 197 1.68 -8.78 10.18
CA TYR A 197 0.82 -9.94 10.44
C TYR A 197 1.54 -11.19 9.98
N LYS A 198 1.57 -12.21 10.84
CA LYS A 198 2.11 -13.54 10.57
C LYS A 198 0.98 -14.57 10.52
N SER A 199 1.04 -15.45 9.54
CA SER A 199 0.25 -16.68 9.48
C SER A 199 1.16 -17.89 9.47
N VAL A 200 0.71 -19.00 10.06
CA VAL A 200 1.37 -20.31 10.05
C VAL A 200 0.46 -21.40 9.50
N ASP A 201 -0.64 -21.02 8.85
CA ASP A 201 -1.65 -21.93 8.31
C ASP A 201 -2.07 -21.59 6.87
N GLY A 202 -1.15 -20.95 6.14
CA GLY A 202 -1.35 -20.57 4.73
C GLY A 202 -2.27 -19.38 4.52
N GLY A 203 -2.36 -18.48 5.52
CA GLY A 203 -3.15 -17.26 5.48
C GLY A 203 -4.58 -17.41 5.99
N LYS A 204 -4.95 -18.54 6.60
CA LYS A 204 -6.30 -18.76 7.14
C LYS A 204 -6.55 -17.98 8.43
N THR A 205 -5.51 -17.90 9.28
CA THR A 205 -5.53 -17.08 10.51
C THR A 205 -4.30 -16.18 10.59
N TRP A 206 -4.46 -15.04 11.27
CA TRP A 206 -3.44 -14.01 11.34
C TRP A 206 -3.18 -13.58 12.79
N LYS A 207 -1.91 -13.46 13.14
CA LYS A 207 -1.45 -12.85 14.38
C LYS A 207 -0.71 -11.55 14.04
N LYS A 208 -1.12 -10.42 14.63
CA LYS A 208 -0.34 -9.18 14.55
C LYS A 208 0.86 -9.32 15.47
N THR A 209 2.08 -9.27 14.93
CA THR A 209 3.32 -9.49 15.68
C THR A 209 4.12 -8.22 15.88
N LEU A 210 3.96 -7.20 15.03
CA LEU A 210 4.51 -5.86 15.24
C LEU A 210 3.40 -4.84 15.07
N TYR A 211 3.31 -3.91 16.01
CA TYR A 211 2.48 -2.72 15.95
C TYR A 211 3.22 -1.56 16.60
N VAL A 212 3.38 -0.45 15.90
CA VAL A 212 4.03 0.75 16.42
C VAL A 212 2.98 1.68 16.99
N ASP A 213 2.15 2.26 16.13
CA ASP A 213 1.03 3.12 16.50
C ASP A 213 -0.01 3.22 15.36
N GLU A 214 -1.07 4.00 15.55
CA GLU A 214 -2.15 4.18 14.57
C GLU A 214 -1.77 5.05 13.35
N GLN A 215 -0.58 5.69 13.34
CA GLN A 215 -0.07 6.53 12.26
C GLN A 215 1.06 5.85 11.49
N SER A 216 1.79 4.95 12.16
CA SER A 216 2.99 4.30 11.65
C SER A 216 2.67 2.90 11.12
N GLY A 217 2.83 2.68 9.83
CA GLY A 217 2.66 1.39 9.19
C GLY A 217 3.98 0.80 8.75
N ILE A 218 3.99 -0.50 8.43
CA ILE A 218 5.20 -1.16 7.92
C ILE A 218 5.18 -1.10 6.40
N VAL A 219 6.21 -0.46 5.82
CA VAL A 219 6.34 -0.22 4.38
C VAL A 219 7.31 -1.18 3.72
N GLU A 220 8.25 -1.72 4.49
CA GLU A 220 9.27 -2.66 4.01
C GLU A 220 9.42 -3.81 4.98
N LEU A 221 9.64 -5.01 4.44
CA LEU A 221 9.93 -6.22 5.20
C LEU A 221 10.84 -7.10 4.36
N VAL A 222 11.95 -7.54 4.92
CA VAL A 222 12.92 -8.43 4.27
C VAL A 222 13.26 -9.60 5.20
N ILE A 223 13.46 -10.78 4.60
CA ILE A 223 13.87 -12.00 5.30
C ILE A 223 15.33 -12.31 4.97
N ASN A 224 16.09 -12.75 5.96
CA ASN A 224 17.47 -13.18 5.75
C ASN A 224 17.49 -14.47 4.88
N PRO A 225 18.13 -14.45 3.71
CA PRO A 225 18.09 -15.60 2.79
C PRO A 225 18.79 -16.85 3.34
N SER A 226 19.65 -16.71 4.37
CA SER A 226 20.36 -17.83 4.99
C SER A 226 19.77 -18.26 6.33
N ASN A 227 18.95 -17.42 6.96
CA ASN A 227 18.33 -17.70 8.25
C ASN A 227 16.88 -17.12 8.27
N PRO A 228 15.85 -17.90 7.96
CA PRO A 228 14.47 -17.41 7.91
C PRO A 228 13.89 -16.93 9.24
N ASP A 229 14.53 -17.24 10.36
CA ASP A 229 14.14 -16.71 11.67
C ASP A 229 14.52 -15.23 11.83
N GLU A 230 15.39 -14.72 10.97
CA GLU A 230 15.81 -13.33 10.99
C GLU A 230 15.07 -12.50 9.93
N LEU A 231 14.31 -11.52 10.40
CA LEU A 231 13.59 -10.56 9.55
C LEU A 231 13.92 -9.14 9.99
N ILE A 232 13.87 -8.23 9.01
CA ILE A 232 14.01 -6.78 9.26
C ILE A 232 12.85 -6.06 8.59
N ALA A 233 12.27 -5.12 9.31
CA ALA A 233 11.13 -4.33 8.88
C ALA A 233 11.40 -2.84 9.03
N ALA A 234 10.82 -2.02 8.15
CA ALA A 234 10.83 -0.58 8.27
C ALA A 234 9.41 -0.05 8.53
N ALA A 235 9.26 0.61 9.67
CA ALA A 235 8.08 1.40 9.98
C ALA A 235 8.20 2.80 9.36
N TRP A 236 7.08 3.33 8.92
CA TRP A 236 6.98 4.66 8.33
C TRP A 236 5.77 5.39 8.91
N GLN A 237 6.06 6.46 9.66
CA GLN A 237 5.03 7.40 10.11
C GLN A 237 4.68 8.36 8.98
N LYS A 238 3.39 8.46 8.68
CA LYS A 238 2.91 9.37 7.65
C LYS A 238 1.53 9.91 7.95
N ASP A 239 1.27 11.13 7.50
CA ASP A 239 -0.08 11.72 7.43
C ASP A 239 -0.32 12.32 6.04
N ARG A 240 -1.23 11.70 5.28
CA ARG A 240 -1.58 12.14 3.94
C ARG A 240 -2.91 12.87 3.95
N LYS A 241 -2.89 14.09 3.42
CA LYS A 241 -4.09 14.86 3.09
C LYS A 241 -4.10 15.15 1.59
N ALA A 242 -5.24 15.51 1.04
CA ALA A 242 -5.34 15.90 -0.37
C ALA A 242 -4.42 17.10 -0.72
N TRP A 243 -4.17 17.96 0.24
CA TRP A 243 -3.40 19.21 0.11
C TRP A 243 -2.04 19.19 0.82
N ASN A 244 -1.74 18.17 1.63
CA ASN A 244 -0.51 18.09 2.42
C ASN A 244 -0.03 16.65 2.56
N PHE A 245 1.27 16.48 2.76
CA PHE A 245 1.87 15.20 3.08
C PHE A 245 2.98 15.40 4.11
N VAL A 246 2.80 14.81 5.28
CA VAL A 246 3.85 14.61 6.29
C VAL A 246 4.34 13.19 6.09
N GLU A 247 5.62 13.01 5.81
CA GLU A 247 6.19 11.74 5.38
C GLU A 247 7.37 11.29 6.25
N ALA A 248 7.48 11.87 7.43
CA ALA A 248 8.48 11.54 8.44
C ALA A 248 7.87 11.67 9.83
N GLY A 249 8.50 11.08 10.83
CA GLY A 249 8.11 11.22 12.24
C GLY A 249 8.78 10.18 13.13
N VAL A 250 8.68 10.42 14.44
CA VAL A 250 9.28 9.58 15.50
C VAL A 250 8.76 8.13 15.55
N GLY A 251 7.65 7.85 14.92
CA GLY A 251 7.13 6.48 14.77
C GLY A 251 7.76 5.72 13.59
N SER A 252 8.60 6.37 12.76
CA SER A 252 9.43 5.68 11.78
C SER A 252 10.59 4.99 12.48
N GLY A 253 11.00 3.83 11.98
CA GLY A 253 12.09 3.08 12.60
C GLY A 253 12.39 1.76 11.89
N ILE A 254 13.51 1.13 12.24
CA ILE A 254 13.90 -0.17 11.72
C ILE A 254 13.80 -1.18 12.86
N TYR A 255 13.08 -2.26 12.61
CA TYR A 255 12.80 -3.31 13.56
C TYR A 255 13.42 -4.62 13.10
N LYS A 256 14.03 -5.36 14.05
CA LYS A 256 14.61 -6.69 13.79
C LYS A 256 13.91 -7.74 14.62
N SER A 257 13.64 -8.87 14.01
CA SER A 257 13.25 -10.12 14.65
C SER A 257 14.34 -11.18 14.45
N THR A 258 14.51 -12.08 15.43
CA THR A 258 15.41 -13.25 15.36
C THR A 258 14.69 -14.56 15.73
N ASP A 259 13.37 -14.52 15.78
CA ASP A 259 12.49 -15.63 16.17
C ASP A 259 11.36 -15.88 15.15
N GLY A 260 11.66 -15.63 13.88
CA GLY A 260 10.68 -15.82 12.80
C GLY A 260 9.53 -14.81 12.84
N GLY A 261 9.79 -13.60 13.34
CA GLY A 261 8.79 -12.52 13.37
C GLY A 261 7.77 -12.65 14.51
N GLU A 262 8.07 -13.40 15.58
CA GLU A 262 7.19 -13.47 16.75
C GLU A 262 7.36 -12.25 17.66
N THR A 263 8.62 -11.79 17.84
CA THR A 263 8.97 -10.58 18.59
C THR A 263 9.89 -9.68 17.80
N TRP A 264 9.87 -8.39 18.10
CA TRP A 264 10.59 -7.36 17.36
C TRP A 264 11.26 -6.37 18.31
N SER A 265 12.47 -5.94 17.97
CA SER A 265 13.21 -4.88 18.66
C SER A 265 13.53 -3.76 17.68
N ASN A 266 13.35 -2.50 18.12
CA ASN A 266 13.80 -1.34 17.35
C ASN A 266 15.34 -1.29 17.38
N ILE A 267 15.96 -1.26 16.20
CA ILE A 267 17.42 -1.23 16.04
C ILE A 267 17.91 0.11 15.46
N SER A 268 17.02 1.05 15.22
CA SER A 268 17.36 2.39 14.71
C SER A 268 17.46 3.44 15.81
N GLU A 269 17.24 3.08 17.07
CA GLU A 269 17.37 3.99 18.22
C GLU A 269 18.80 4.10 18.75
N GLY A 270 19.05 5.17 19.52
CA GLY A 270 20.33 5.40 20.22
C GLY A 270 21.50 5.60 19.25
N ASP A 271 22.66 5.04 19.57
CA ASP A 271 23.90 5.18 18.78
C ASP A 271 23.91 4.36 17.47
N SER A 272 22.75 4.11 16.87
CA SER A 272 22.62 3.31 15.66
C SER A 272 23.15 3.98 14.39
N GLY A 273 23.32 5.31 14.42
CA GLY A 273 23.66 6.13 13.25
C GLY A 273 22.45 6.52 12.38
N PHE A 274 21.24 6.03 12.69
CA PHE A 274 20.00 6.52 12.10
C PHE A 274 19.50 7.76 12.85
N PRO A 275 18.75 8.67 12.18
CA PRO A 275 18.07 9.77 12.87
C PRO A 275 17.08 9.20 13.90
N ASP A 276 17.11 9.72 15.12
CA ASP A 276 16.12 9.48 16.18
C ASP A 276 15.17 10.66 16.36
N THR A 277 14.90 11.39 15.27
CA THR A 277 14.20 12.65 15.22
C THR A 277 12.88 12.53 14.44
N GLU A 278 12.12 13.62 14.41
CA GLU A 278 10.93 13.73 13.54
C GLU A 278 11.27 13.69 12.04
N GLY A 279 12.56 13.80 11.66
CA GLY A 279 13.03 13.77 10.29
C GLY A 279 13.17 12.37 9.69
N MET A 280 13.02 11.30 10.48
CA MET A 280 13.09 9.94 9.96
C MET A 280 11.87 9.61 9.09
N GLY A 281 12.09 9.47 7.79
CA GLY A 281 11.08 9.16 6.79
C GLY A 281 11.04 7.69 6.38
N ARG A 282 10.71 7.46 5.11
CA ARG A 282 10.60 6.11 4.54
C ARG A 282 11.98 5.44 4.42
N VAL A 283 12.05 4.16 4.75
CA VAL A 283 13.26 3.34 4.60
C VAL A 283 12.99 2.19 3.66
N GLY A 284 13.87 2.00 2.68
CA GLY A 284 13.97 0.80 1.86
C GLY A 284 15.10 -0.09 2.37
N LEU A 285 14.90 -1.41 2.37
CA LEU A 285 15.83 -2.40 2.92
C LEU A 285 16.16 -3.48 1.90
N ALA A 286 17.40 -3.98 1.92
CA ALA A 286 17.78 -5.17 1.17
C ALA A 286 18.93 -5.91 1.87
N TYR A 287 18.84 -7.24 1.94
CA TYR A 287 20.00 -8.09 2.27
C TYR A 287 20.92 -8.19 1.03
N ALA A 288 22.24 -8.24 1.28
CA ALA A 288 23.19 -8.60 0.24
C ALA A 288 23.12 -10.12 -0.02
N PRO A 289 22.74 -10.59 -1.21
CA PRO A 289 22.60 -12.04 -1.45
C PRO A 289 23.89 -12.82 -1.31
N SER A 290 25.05 -12.16 -1.52
CA SER A 290 26.38 -12.78 -1.44
C SER A 290 26.92 -12.85 -0.02
N ASP A 291 26.42 -11.99 0.90
CA ASP A 291 26.76 -11.96 2.32
C ASP A 291 25.58 -11.47 3.15
N PRO A 292 24.76 -12.36 3.69
CA PRO A 292 23.56 -11.99 4.45
C PRO A 292 23.83 -11.27 5.79
N ASN A 293 25.09 -11.09 6.17
CA ASN A 293 25.45 -10.22 7.30
C ASN A 293 25.44 -8.73 6.90
N ILE A 294 25.35 -8.43 5.59
CA ILE A 294 25.31 -7.06 5.07
C ILE A 294 23.88 -6.72 4.68
N ILE A 295 23.40 -5.61 5.22
CA ILE A 295 22.08 -5.05 4.93
C ILE A 295 22.28 -3.63 4.40
N TYR A 296 21.65 -3.33 3.29
CA TYR A 296 21.56 -1.98 2.74
C TYR A 296 20.27 -1.33 3.17
N ALA A 297 20.37 -0.08 3.62
CA ALA A 297 19.22 0.76 3.93
C ALA A 297 19.33 2.08 3.15
N VAL A 298 18.22 2.51 2.55
CA VAL A 298 18.07 3.83 1.94
C VAL A 298 17.00 4.57 2.72
N LEU A 299 17.38 5.70 3.32
CA LEU A 299 16.51 6.50 4.18
C LEU A 299 16.17 7.83 3.50
N ASP A 300 14.88 8.18 3.47
CA ASP A 300 14.41 9.54 3.26
C ASP A 300 14.57 10.31 4.57
N ASN A 301 15.64 11.12 4.64
CA ASN A 301 15.93 11.94 5.82
C ASN A 301 15.46 13.37 5.59
N GLN A 302 14.47 13.80 6.37
CA GLN A 302 13.89 15.14 6.31
C GLN A 302 14.60 16.16 7.22
N ASP A 303 15.57 15.72 8.03
CA ASP A 303 16.39 16.62 8.86
C ASP A 303 17.24 17.52 7.97
N ARG A 304 17.13 18.82 8.20
CA ARG A 304 17.95 19.80 7.47
C ARG A 304 19.32 19.86 8.09
N ARG A 305 20.35 19.92 7.22
CA ARG A 305 21.69 20.28 7.66
C ARG A 305 21.74 21.77 8.02
N GLU A 306 22.61 22.12 8.97
CA GLU A 306 22.90 23.53 9.27
C GLU A 306 23.52 24.22 8.04
N GLU A 307 23.25 25.52 7.87
CA GLU A 307 23.65 26.31 6.67
C GLU A 307 25.18 26.39 6.41
N ASP A 308 26.00 26.00 7.40
CA ASP A 308 27.46 26.04 7.28
C ASP A 308 28.04 24.94 6.35
N ASP A 309 27.20 24.02 5.85
CA ASP A 309 27.63 22.94 4.94
C ASP A 309 27.51 23.32 3.44
N GLU A 310 27.28 24.61 3.07
CA GLU A 310 27.19 25.03 1.68
C GLU A 310 28.46 24.76 0.82
N GLU A 311 29.62 24.53 1.46
CA GLU A 311 30.88 24.28 0.73
C GLU A 311 31.02 22.81 0.21
N THR A 312 30.16 21.88 0.61
CA THR A 312 30.44 20.45 0.37
C THR A 312 29.72 19.83 -0.82
N TYR A 313 28.72 20.48 -1.41
CA TYR A 313 28.01 19.94 -2.58
C TYR A 313 27.79 21.00 -3.66
N PRO A 314 28.66 21.06 -4.68
CA PRO A 314 28.31 21.81 -5.88
C PRO A 314 27.10 21.11 -6.53
N VAL A 315 25.93 21.73 -6.43
CA VAL A 315 24.76 21.35 -7.23
C VAL A 315 25.09 21.69 -8.67
N THR A 316 25.73 20.78 -9.40
CA THR A 316 25.79 20.86 -10.85
C THR A 316 24.38 20.61 -11.39
N ARG A 317 23.65 21.69 -11.63
CA ARG A 317 22.52 21.66 -12.56
C ARG A 317 23.11 21.71 -13.96
N GLU A 318 23.30 20.57 -14.59
CA GLU A 318 23.37 20.52 -16.04
C GLU A 318 21.93 20.48 -16.57
N LEU A 319 21.62 21.45 -17.40
CA LEU A 319 20.35 21.61 -18.13
C LEU A 319 20.32 20.65 -19.33
#